data_e4e88effe4c17966373f8e493ec56c8e
#
_entry.id   e4e88effe4c17966373f8e493ec56c8e
#
_cell.length_a   1.000
_cell.length_b   1.000
_cell.length_c   1.000
_cell.angle_alpha   90.00
_cell.angle_beta   90.00
_cell.angle_gamma   90.00
#
_symmetry.space_group_name_H-M   'P 1'
#
loop_
_entity.id
_entity.type
_entity.pdbx_description
1 polymer ?
#
loop_
_entity_poly.entity_id
_entity_poly.type
_entity_poly.pdbx_seq_one_letter_code
_entity_poly.pdbx_strand_id
1 'polypeptide(L)'
;YKRQELTEKADEQAIAIFGENLRNLLLQSPLKGKVVLGFDPAYRTGCKLAVVDETGKVLAIQVIYPHKPATAAKREAAGPAFKKIIEDYQVDMVAIGNGTASRESELFVAEQLKAVKRDVFYVIVNEAGASVYSASEVARKEFPDLQVEERSAVSIARRLQDPLAELVKIDPKAVGVGQYQHDVSQKRLAEQLDFVVETAVNQVGVDVNTALSLIHISEPTRLGMISY
;
A
#
# COMPACT_ATOMS: atom_id res chain seq x y z
N TYR A 1 16.68 6.15 -39.17
CA TYR A 1 15.35 5.50 -39.36
C TYR A 1 15.28 4.15 -38.62
N LYS A 2 16.07 3.12 -38.96
CA LYS A 2 16.01 1.78 -38.33
C LYS A 2 16.24 1.80 -36.82
N ARG A 3 17.15 2.62 -36.30
CA ARG A 3 17.41 2.73 -34.86
C ARG A 3 16.21 3.33 -34.12
N GLN A 4 15.60 4.34 -34.67
CA GLN A 4 14.43 5.01 -34.12
C GLN A 4 13.24 4.05 -34.07
N GLU A 5 12.97 3.31 -35.15
CA GLU A 5 11.91 2.30 -35.21
C GLU A 5 12.12 1.18 -34.16
N LEU A 6 13.36 0.75 -33.94
CA LEU A 6 13.69 -0.25 -32.90
C LEU A 6 13.47 0.31 -31.50
N THR A 7 13.82 1.58 -31.26
CA THR A 7 13.58 2.23 -29.97
C THR A 7 12.08 2.35 -29.69
N GLU A 8 11.30 2.80 -30.67
CA GLU A 8 9.84 2.92 -30.53
C GLU A 8 9.17 1.57 -30.22
N LYS A 9 9.59 0.49 -30.88
CA LYS A 9 9.08 -0.87 -30.59
C LYS A 9 9.48 -1.36 -29.18
N ALA A 10 10.70 -1.04 -28.75
CA ALA A 10 11.16 -1.39 -27.40
C ALA A 10 10.38 -0.63 -26.33
N ASP A 11 10.10 0.65 -26.55
CA ASP A 11 9.29 1.47 -25.64
C ASP A 11 7.85 0.96 -25.54
N GLU A 12 7.24 0.60 -26.67
CA GLU A 12 5.89 0.02 -26.68
C GLU A 12 5.82 -1.29 -25.90
N GLN A 13 6.81 -2.16 -26.07
CA GLN A 13 6.88 -3.41 -25.33
C GLN A 13 7.11 -3.16 -23.84
N ALA A 14 7.96 -2.21 -23.46
CA ALA A 14 8.19 -1.83 -22.08
C ALA A 14 6.91 -1.30 -21.43
N ILE A 15 6.17 -0.41 -22.11
CA ILE A 15 4.89 0.13 -21.61
C ILE A 15 3.86 -0.99 -21.42
N ALA A 16 3.79 -1.95 -22.33
CA ALA A 16 2.90 -3.11 -22.18
C ALA A 16 3.24 -3.95 -20.93
N ILE A 17 4.54 -4.19 -20.69
CA ILE A 17 5.01 -4.90 -19.48
C ILE A 17 4.70 -4.10 -18.22
N PHE A 18 4.86 -2.78 -18.22
CA PHE A 18 4.51 -1.93 -17.09
C PHE A 18 3.01 -1.98 -16.78
N GLY A 19 2.17 -2.02 -17.82
CA GLY A 19 0.74 -2.24 -17.68
C GLY A 19 0.41 -3.59 -17.04
N GLU A 20 1.06 -4.66 -17.46
CA GLU A 20 0.87 -6.00 -16.88
C GLU A 20 1.34 -6.05 -15.41
N ASN A 21 2.45 -5.40 -15.08
CA ASN A 21 2.92 -5.31 -13.70
C ASN A 21 1.90 -4.57 -12.81
N LEU A 22 1.35 -3.46 -13.28
CA LEU A 22 0.28 -2.75 -12.56
C LEU A 22 -0.95 -3.64 -12.38
N ARG A 23 -1.39 -4.31 -13.45
CA ARG A 23 -2.54 -5.22 -13.40
C ARG A 23 -2.35 -6.30 -12.33
N ASN A 24 -1.17 -6.91 -12.28
CA ASN A 24 -0.85 -7.94 -11.30
C ASN A 24 -0.85 -7.40 -9.86
N LEU A 25 -0.44 -6.14 -9.64
CA LEU A 25 -0.52 -5.49 -8.33
C LEU A 25 -1.96 -5.20 -7.92
N LEU A 26 -2.80 -4.68 -8.84
CA LEU A 26 -4.19 -4.34 -8.57
C LEU A 26 -5.06 -5.58 -8.31
N LEU A 27 -4.79 -6.66 -9.02
CA LEU A 27 -5.57 -7.91 -8.95
C LEU A 27 -5.00 -8.94 -7.98
N GLN A 28 -4.11 -8.54 -7.07
CA GLN A 28 -3.68 -9.42 -5.97
C GLN A 28 -4.89 -9.85 -5.13
N SER A 29 -4.87 -11.10 -4.68
CA SER A 29 -5.96 -11.63 -3.85
C SER A 29 -6.09 -10.86 -2.54
N PRO A 30 -7.25 -10.27 -2.24
CA PRO A 30 -7.47 -9.53 -1.01
C PRO A 30 -7.50 -10.44 0.21
N LEU A 31 -6.93 -10.00 1.32
CA LEU A 31 -7.01 -10.65 2.63
C LEU A 31 -8.20 -10.10 3.42
N LYS A 32 -9.40 -10.59 3.15
CA LYS A 32 -10.63 -10.13 3.81
C LYS A 32 -10.82 -10.75 5.20
N GLY A 33 -11.53 -10.04 6.07
CA GLY A 33 -11.95 -10.54 7.38
C GLY A 33 -10.80 -10.77 8.37
N LYS A 34 -9.73 -9.97 8.28
CA LYS A 34 -8.55 -10.05 9.14
C LYS A 34 -8.19 -8.69 9.71
N VAL A 35 -7.81 -8.68 10.98
CA VAL A 35 -7.19 -7.52 11.62
C VAL A 35 -5.73 -7.46 11.20
N VAL A 36 -5.32 -6.36 10.56
CA VAL A 36 -3.98 -6.20 10.00
C VAL A 36 -3.23 -5.09 10.71
N LEU A 37 -1.98 -5.34 11.08
CA LEU A 37 -1.03 -4.34 11.52
C LEU A 37 -0.15 -3.91 10.33
N GLY A 38 -0.28 -2.68 9.88
CA GLY A 38 0.67 -2.05 8.96
C GLY A 38 1.90 -1.59 9.70
N PHE A 39 3.06 -1.99 9.21
CA PHE A 39 4.36 -1.65 9.74
C PHE A 39 5.12 -0.85 8.68
N ASP A 40 5.28 0.44 8.90
CA ASP A 40 6.07 1.34 8.03
C ASP A 40 7.47 1.48 8.60
N PRO A 41 8.50 0.83 8.00
CA PRO A 41 9.85 0.78 8.53
C PRO A 41 10.56 2.12 8.42
N ALA A 42 11.25 2.53 9.47
CA ALA A 42 12.14 3.69 9.43
C ALA A 42 13.23 3.62 10.52
N TYR A 43 14.41 4.19 10.22
CA TYR A 43 15.51 4.23 11.20
C TYR A 43 15.40 5.40 12.18
N ARG A 44 15.30 6.63 11.68
CA ARG A 44 15.43 7.86 12.50
C ARG A 44 14.12 8.26 13.15
N THR A 45 13.05 8.26 12.41
CA THR A 45 11.73 8.74 12.86
C THR A 45 10.96 7.70 13.63
N GLY A 46 11.49 6.49 13.76
CA GLY A 46 10.81 5.33 14.33
C GLY A 46 9.85 4.68 13.34
N CYS A 47 9.61 3.39 13.54
CA CYS A 47 8.67 2.62 12.74
C CYS A 47 7.24 2.97 13.18
N LYS A 48 6.36 3.25 12.21
CA LYS A 48 4.96 3.56 12.47
C LYS A 48 4.15 2.29 12.33
N LEU A 49 3.31 2.07 13.31
CA LEU A 49 2.40 0.95 13.38
C LEU A 49 0.97 1.47 13.27
N ALA A 50 0.19 0.87 12.39
CA ALA A 50 -1.23 1.16 12.26
C ALA A 50 -2.04 -0.14 12.30
N VAL A 51 -2.90 -0.30 13.27
CA VAL A 51 -3.84 -1.44 13.32
C VAL A 51 -5.11 -1.04 12.61
N VAL A 52 -5.54 -1.87 11.66
CA VAL A 52 -6.83 -1.72 10.97
C VAL A 52 -7.68 -2.96 11.21
N ASP A 53 -8.98 -2.75 11.41
CA ASP A 53 -9.93 -3.83 11.56
C ASP A 53 -10.25 -4.51 10.23
N GLU A 54 -11.12 -5.51 10.24
CA GLU A 54 -11.54 -6.28 9.07
C GLU A 54 -12.15 -5.43 7.94
N THR A 55 -12.61 -4.21 8.25
CA THR A 55 -13.20 -3.26 7.30
C THR A 55 -12.21 -2.19 6.82
N GLY A 56 -10.96 -2.22 7.31
CA GLY A 56 -9.95 -1.21 7.03
C GLY A 56 -10.05 0.05 7.90
N LYS A 57 -10.90 0.06 8.93
CA LYS A 57 -10.99 1.17 9.90
C LYS A 57 -9.77 1.14 10.82
N VAL A 58 -9.18 2.30 11.06
CA VAL A 58 -8.04 2.45 11.97
C VAL A 58 -8.49 2.28 13.41
N LEU A 59 -7.88 1.33 14.12
CA LEU A 59 -8.13 1.05 15.54
C LEU A 59 -7.07 1.70 16.44
N ALA A 60 -5.80 1.69 16.02
CA ALA A 60 -4.69 2.23 16.79
C ALA A 60 -3.55 2.68 15.90
N ILE A 61 -2.82 3.68 16.38
CA ILE A 61 -1.56 4.16 15.80
C ILE A 61 -0.51 4.15 16.91
N GLN A 62 0.69 3.68 16.61
CA GLN A 62 1.80 3.68 17.55
C GLN A 62 3.13 3.86 16.83
N VAL A 63 4.10 4.49 17.49
CA VAL A 63 5.48 4.61 16.99
C VAL A 63 6.39 3.81 17.91
N ILE A 64 7.22 2.96 17.33
CA ILE A 64 8.25 2.20 18.04
C ILE A 64 9.63 2.45 17.43
N TYR A 65 10.68 2.19 18.19
CA TYR A 65 12.07 2.46 17.76
C TYR A 65 12.94 1.20 17.88
N PRO A 66 12.73 0.16 17.07
CA PRO A 66 13.48 -1.09 17.20
C PRO A 66 14.91 -1.02 16.69
N HIS A 67 15.25 -0.01 15.87
CA HIS A 67 16.54 0.06 15.16
C HIS A 67 17.45 1.18 15.65
N LYS A 68 18.75 1.05 15.38
CA LYS A 68 19.70 2.18 15.50
C LYS A 68 19.28 3.27 14.47
N PRO A 69 19.48 4.56 14.76
CA PRO A 69 20.27 5.14 15.85
C PRO A 69 19.53 5.38 17.18
N ALA A 70 18.34 4.81 17.37
CA ALA A 70 17.60 4.98 18.62
C ALA A 70 18.41 4.49 19.84
N THR A 71 18.16 5.11 21.02
CA THR A 71 18.82 4.74 22.27
C THR A 71 18.51 3.29 22.67
N ALA A 72 19.38 2.69 23.49
CA ALA A 72 19.17 1.32 23.97
C ALA A 72 17.81 1.17 24.66
N ALA A 73 17.45 2.08 25.56
CA ALA A 73 16.17 2.07 26.25
C ALA A 73 14.95 2.09 25.30
N LYS A 74 14.99 2.89 24.21
CA LYS A 74 13.92 2.91 23.21
C LYS A 74 13.84 1.60 22.44
N ARG A 75 14.99 1.00 22.11
CA ARG A 75 15.02 -0.29 21.39
C ARG A 75 14.51 -1.45 22.27
N GLU A 76 14.89 -1.47 23.54
CA GLU A 76 14.40 -2.47 24.50
C GLU A 76 12.89 -2.36 24.73
N ALA A 77 12.34 -1.15 24.76
CA ALA A 77 10.90 -0.92 24.91
C ALA A 77 10.09 -1.30 23.66
N ALA A 78 10.71 -1.37 22.47
CA ALA A 78 10.01 -1.63 21.21
C ALA A 78 9.37 -3.03 21.15
N GLY A 79 10.06 -4.07 21.64
CA GLY A 79 9.55 -5.44 21.65
C GLY A 79 8.29 -5.61 22.50
N PRO A 80 8.30 -5.24 23.79
CA PRO A 80 7.11 -5.24 24.64
C PRO A 80 5.93 -4.43 24.05
N ALA A 81 6.19 -3.25 23.51
CA ALA A 81 5.18 -2.40 22.89
C ALA A 81 4.55 -3.05 21.65
N PHE A 82 5.36 -3.69 20.79
CA PHE A 82 4.89 -4.42 19.63
C PHE A 82 4.03 -5.63 20.03
N LYS A 83 4.45 -6.42 21.00
CA LYS A 83 3.67 -7.58 21.49
C LYS A 83 2.34 -7.13 22.09
N LYS A 84 2.36 -6.06 22.87
CA LYS A 84 1.16 -5.51 23.49
C LYS A 84 0.12 -5.10 22.43
N ILE A 85 0.49 -4.40 21.38
CA ILE A 85 -0.45 -3.99 20.33
C ILE A 85 -1.01 -5.20 19.56
N ILE A 86 -0.19 -6.23 19.32
CA ILE A 86 -0.65 -7.49 18.71
C ILE A 86 -1.72 -8.18 19.57
N GLU A 87 -1.52 -8.24 20.86
CA GLU A 87 -2.43 -8.91 21.81
C GLU A 87 -3.68 -8.09 22.08
N ASP A 88 -3.56 -6.78 22.33
CA ASP A 88 -4.68 -5.89 22.65
C ASP A 88 -5.70 -5.83 21.51
N TYR A 89 -5.25 -5.80 20.25
CA TYR A 89 -6.11 -5.70 19.07
C TYR A 89 -6.33 -7.02 18.34
N GLN A 90 -5.85 -8.12 18.88
CA GLN A 90 -6.02 -9.45 18.30
C GLN A 90 -5.58 -9.52 16.82
N VAL A 91 -4.44 -8.91 16.51
CA VAL A 91 -3.89 -8.84 15.15
C VAL A 91 -3.68 -10.25 14.58
N ASP A 92 -4.13 -10.47 13.36
CA ASP A 92 -3.96 -11.74 12.62
C ASP A 92 -2.74 -11.71 11.71
N MET A 93 -2.44 -10.55 11.13
CA MET A 93 -1.41 -10.40 10.11
C MET A 93 -0.62 -9.10 10.29
N VAL A 94 0.68 -9.15 10.04
CA VAL A 94 1.55 -7.98 10.00
C VAL A 94 1.98 -7.72 8.55
N ALA A 95 1.62 -6.57 8.00
CA ALA A 95 2.05 -6.10 6.69
C ALA A 95 3.26 -5.17 6.85
N ILE A 96 4.43 -5.58 6.40
CA ILE A 96 5.68 -4.81 6.54
C ILE A 96 5.99 -4.16 5.19
N GLY A 97 6.13 -2.83 5.16
CA GLY A 97 6.57 -2.12 3.96
C GLY A 97 7.97 -2.55 3.50
N ASN A 98 8.20 -2.59 2.20
CA ASN A 98 9.48 -3.04 1.61
C ASN A 98 10.51 -1.92 1.41
N GLY A 99 10.34 -0.77 2.06
CA GLY A 99 11.26 0.36 1.94
C GLY A 99 12.50 0.28 2.84
N THR A 100 12.97 1.46 3.23
CA THR A 100 14.14 1.60 4.10
C THR A 100 13.94 0.86 5.41
N ALA A 101 14.95 0.10 5.89
CA ALA A 101 14.90 -0.70 7.12
C ALA A 101 13.91 -1.89 7.10
N SER A 102 13.40 -2.28 5.93
CA SER A 102 12.46 -3.41 5.81
C SER A 102 13.05 -4.72 6.32
N ARG A 103 14.29 -5.03 5.95
CA ARG A 103 14.95 -6.28 6.35
C ARG A 103 15.18 -6.38 7.88
N GLU A 104 15.62 -5.31 8.49
CA GLU A 104 15.80 -5.25 9.94
C GLU A 104 14.46 -5.32 10.67
N SER A 105 13.42 -4.70 10.10
CA SER A 105 12.06 -4.74 10.62
C SER A 105 11.45 -6.13 10.51
N GLU A 106 11.68 -6.82 9.40
CA GLU A 106 11.28 -8.22 9.22
C GLU A 106 11.90 -9.12 10.29
N LEU A 107 13.22 -9.00 10.51
CA LEU A 107 13.92 -9.77 11.55
C LEU A 107 13.36 -9.47 12.95
N PHE A 108 13.12 -8.19 13.26
CA PHE A 108 12.49 -7.77 14.51
C PHE A 108 11.11 -8.38 14.69
N VAL A 109 10.23 -8.25 13.70
CA VAL A 109 8.87 -8.81 13.72
C VAL A 109 8.91 -10.32 13.90
N ALA A 110 9.70 -11.02 13.10
CA ALA A 110 9.84 -12.48 13.16
C ALA A 110 10.31 -12.96 14.54
N GLU A 111 11.22 -12.22 15.19
CA GLU A 111 11.69 -12.54 16.55
C GLU A 111 10.59 -12.31 17.59
N GLN A 112 9.90 -11.16 17.52
CA GLN A 112 8.85 -10.84 18.50
C GLN A 112 7.65 -11.78 18.40
N LEU A 113 7.25 -12.18 17.19
CA LEU A 113 6.12 -13.09 16.97
C LEU A 113 6.34 -14.48 17.57
N LYS A 114 7.60 -14.95 17.73
CA LYS A 114 7.89 -16.22 18.42
C LYS A 114 7.44 -16.23 19.89
N ALA A 115 7.33 -15.07 20.51
CA ALA A 115 6.91 -14.92 21.90
C ALA A 115 5.42 -14.61 22.08
N VAL A 116 4.68 -14.44 21.00
CA VAL A 116 3.22 -14.25 21.00
C VAL A 116 2.53 -15.62 21.08
N LYS A 117 1.49 -15.74 21.89
CA LYS A 117 0.80 -17.01 22.17
C LYS A 117 -0.19 -17.46 21.10
N ARG A 118 -0.49 -16.61 20.14
CA ARG A 118 -1.41 -16.89 19.03
C ARG A 118 -0.66 -16.98 17.70
N ASP A 119 -1.28 -17.60 16.72
CA ASP A 119 -0.75 -17.65 15.36
C ASP A 119 -0.94 -16.30 14.69
N VAL A 120 0.15 -15.57 14.49
CA VAL A 120 0.21 -14.30 13.76
C VAL A 120 1.24 -14.44 12.65
N PHE A 121 0.86 -14.11 11.44
CA PHE A 121 1.74 -14.19 10.28
C PHE A 121 2.21 -12.81 9.87
N TYR A 122 3.28 -12.74 9.10
CA TYR A 122 3.73 -11.49 8.50
C TYR A 122 4.01 -11.66 7.01
N VAL A 123 3.94 -10.56 6.28
CA VAL A 123 4.24 -10.51 4.85
C VAL A 123 4.89 -9.16 4.52
N ILE A 124 5.82 -9.19 3.56
CA ILE A 124 6.38 -7.97 3.00
C ILE A 124 5.43 -7.43 1.93
N VAL A 125 5.05 -6.17 2.05
CA VAL A 125 4.12 -5.49 1.14
C VAL A 125 4.87 -4.41 0.38
N ASN A 126 4.60 -4.31 -0.91
CA ASN A 126 5.13 -3.23 -1.73
C ASN A 126 4.52 -1.89 -1.26
N GLU A 127 5.37 -0.98 -0.75
CA GLU A 127 4.96 0.34 -0.26
C GLU A 127 5.05 1.44 -1.32
N ALA A 128 5.42 1.11 -2.57
CA ALA A 128 5.53 2.10 -3.63
C ALA A 128 4.26 2.97 -3.73
N GLY A 129 4.44 4.27 -3.82
CA GLY A 129 3.34 5.24 -3.82
C GLY A 129 2.66 5.47 -2.46
N ALA A 130 2.97 4.74 -1.38
CA ALA A 130 2.36 4.99 -0.07
C ALA A 130 2.69 6.39 0.47
N SER A 131 3.91 6.86 0.25
CA SER A 131 4.32 8.23 0.58
C SER A 131 3.59 9.29 -0.25
N VAL A 132 3.32 9.01 -1.53
CA VAL A 132 2.55 9.91 -2.41
C VAL A 132 1.09 9.99 -1.92
N TYR A 133 0.46 8.84 -1.66
CA TYR A 133 -0.88 8.79 -1.08
C TYR A 133 -0.94 9.56 0.25
N SER A 134 -0.05 9.26 1.19
CA SER A 134 -0.09 9.83 2.55
C SER A 134 0.04 11.36 2.57
N ALA A 135 0.72 11.95 1.58
CA ALA A 135 0.83 13.39 1.39
C ALA A 135 -0.32 14.00 0.58
N SER A 136 -1.16 13.20 -0.06
CA SER A 136 -2.23 13.63 -0.94
C SER A 136 -3.38 14.34 -0.20
N GLU A 137 -4.20 15.07 -0.95
CA GLU A 137 -5.42 15.68 -0.42
C GLU A 137 -6.45 14.63 -0.01
N VAL A 138 -6.51 13.51 -0.76
CA VAL A 138 -7.37 12.37 -0.46
C VAL A 138 -7.07 11.81 0.93
N ALA A 139 -5.80 11.53 1.22
CA ALA A 139 -5.40 11.00 2.52
C ALA A 139 -5.62 11.99 3.67
N ARG A 140 -5.45 13.30 3.41
CA ARG A 140 -5.75 14.34 4.41
C ARG A 140 -7.23 14.43 4.73
N LYS A 141 -8.10 14.27 3.75
CA LYS A 141 -9.55 14.24 3.96
C LYS A 141 -10.00 12.98 4.67
N GLU A 142 -9.40 11.84 4.32
CA GLU A 142 -9.71 10.54 4.93
C GLU A 142 -9.24 10.45 6.39
N PHE A 143 -8.06 11.01 6.67
CA PHE A 143 -7.41 10.99 7.99
C PHE A 143 -6.88 12.38 8.39
N PRO A 144 -7.76 13.33 8.74
CA PRO A 144 -7.34 14.69 9.06
C PRO A 144 -6.43 14.76 10.30
N ASP A 145 -6.64 13.86 11.27
CA ASP A 145 -5.93 13.85 12.56
C ASP A 145 -4.61 13.07 12.53
N LEU A 146 -4.34 12.28 11.47
CA LEU A 146 -3.11 11.51 11.35
C LEU A 146 -2.00 12.28 10.64
N GLN A 147 -0.76 12.00 11.02
CA GLN A 147 0.42 12.52 10.34
C GLN A 147 0.71 11.75 9.04
N VAL A 148 1.58 12.30 8.20
CA VAL A 148 1.89 11.73 6.88
C VAL A 148 2.40 10.30 7.00
N GLU A 149 3.34 10.04 7.92
CA GLU A 149 3.92 8.71 8.10
C GLU A 149 2.92 7.71 8.72
N GLU A 150 1.99 8.18 9.53
CA GLU A 150 0.93 7.35 10.11
C GLU A 150 -0.07 6.89 9.04
N ARG A 151 -0.43 7.79 8.11
CA ARG A 151 -1.25 7.45 6.93
C ARG A 151 -0.56 6.44 6.02
N SER A 152 0.78 6.50 5.90
CA SER A 152 1.55 5.51 5.16
C SER A 152 1.41 4.12 5.77
N ALA A 153 1.53 3.98 7.08
CA ALA A 153 1.35 2.71 7.78
C ALA A 153 -0.08 2.14 7.60
N VAL A 154 -1.10 3.01 7.63
CA VAL A 154 -2.50 2.62 7.33
C VAL A 154 -2.61 2.09 5.90
N SER A 155 -2.03 2.79 4.91
CA SER A 155 -2.04 2.38 3.51
C SER A 155 -1.38 1.01 3.32
N ILE A 156 -0.24 0.75 3.98
CA ILE A 156 0.46 -0.54 3.93
C ILE A 156 -0.45 -1.68 4.44
N ALA A 157 -1.16 -1.47 5.55
CA ALA A 157 -2.10 -2.46 6.07
C ALA A 157 -3.27 -2.75 5.11
N ARG A 158 -3.89 -1.68 4.59
CA ARG A 158 -5.05 -1.78 3.70
C ARG A 158 -4.71 -2.38 2.33
N ARG A 159 -3.49 -2.20 1.82
CA ARG A 159 -3.02 -2.88 0.59
C ARG A 159 -3.05 -4.39 0.69
N LEU A 160 -2.88 -4.94 1.89
CA LEU A 160 -3.00 -6.37 2.10
C LEU A 160 -4.46 -6.81 2.15
N GLN A 161 -5.34 -5.99 2.74
CA GLN A 161 -6.76 -6.30 2.87
C GLN A 161 -7.51 -6.17 1.54
N ASP A 162 -7.29 -5.07 0.82
CA ASP A 162 -7.89 -4.79 -0.49
C ASP A 162 -6.93 -3.97 -1.36
N PRO A 163 -6.06 -4.65 -2.14
CA PRO A 163 -5.07 -4.00 -2.98
C PRO A 163 -5.69 -3.03 -3.98
N LEU A 164 -6.79 -3.43 -4.63
CA LEU A 164 -7.44 -2.59 -5.64
C LEU A 164 -7.98 -1.30 -5.03
N ALA A 165 -8.78 -1.39 -3.96
CA ALA A 165 -9.40 -0.23 -3.32
C ALA A 165 -8.35 0.76 -2.79
N GLU A 166 -7.19 0.29 -2.38
CA GLU A 166 -6.13 1.16 -1.86
C GLU A 166 -5.25 1.75 -2.98
N LEU A 167 -4.87 0.95 -3.97
CA LEU A 167 -3.96 1.39 -5.03
C LEU A 167 -4.59 2.35 -6.04
N VAL A 168 -5.91 2.29 -6.25
CA VAL A 168 -6.62 3.24 -7.12
C VAL A 168 -6.64 4.68 -6.57
N LYS A 169 -6.31 4.88 -5.30
CA LYS A 169 -6.15 6.20 -4.66
C LYS A 169 -4.86 6.93 -5.09
N ILE A 170 -3.97 6.25 -5.77
CA ILE A 170 -2.61 6.71 -6.10
C ILE A 170 -2.51 6.88 -7.61
N ASP A 171 -1.81 7.93 -8.06
CA ASP A 171 -1.44 8.04 -9.47
C ASP A 171 -0.71 6.74 -9.90
N PRO A 172 -1.19 6.03 -10.93
CA PRO A 172 -0.60 4.76 -11.34
C PRO A 172 0.90 4.83 -11.62
N LYS A 173 1.39 5.98 -12.08
CA LYS A 173 2.84 6.21 -12.29
C LYS A 173 3.64 6.23 -10.99
N ALA A 174 3.02 6.56 -9.86
CA ALA A 174 3.65 6.57 -8.55
C ALA A 174 3.70 5.19 -7.88
N VAL A 175 2.96 4.22 -8.40
CA VAL A 175 2.93 2.83 -7.86
C VAL A 175 4.26 2.08 -8.11
N GLY A 176 5.09 2.54 -9.05
CA GLY A 176 6.38 1.89 -9.34
C GLY A 176 6.21 0.56 -10.07
N VAL A 177 5.77 0.64 -11.32
CA VAL A 177 5.44 -0.53 -12.16
C VAL A 177 6.64 -1.15 -12.87
N GLY A 178 7.79 -0.49 -12.85
CA GLY A 178 9.01 -1.03 -13.45
C GLY A 178 10.21 -0.09 -13.33
N GLN A 179 11.37 -0.70 -13.36
CA GLN A 179 12.64 0.01 -13.53
C GLN A 179 12.63 0.67 -14.92
N TYR A 180 13.15 1.88 -15.05
CA TYR A 180 13.20 2.65 -16.31
C TYR A 180 11.82 3.13 -16.84
N GLN A 181 10.76 3.13 -16.03
CA GLN A 181 9.48 3.69 -16.46
C GLN A 181 9.55 5.18 -16.85
N HIS A 182 10.60 5.90 -16.42
CA HIS A 182 10.84 7.30 -16.75
C HIS A 182 11.50 7.50 -18.12
N ASP A 183 12.04 6.45 -18.73
CA ASP A 183 12.77 6.52 -19.99
C ASP A 183 11.85 6.38 -21.22
N VAL A 184 10.61 5.93 -21.03
CA VAL A 184 9.61 5.81 -22.09
C VAL A 184 8.73 7.05 -22.20
N SER A 185 7.93 7.16 -23.27
CA SER A 185 6.95 8.23 -23.45
C SER A 185 5.98 8.30 -22.28
N GLN A 186 6.06 9.35 -21.46
CA GLN A 186 5.23 9.52 -20.26
C GLN A 186 3.72 9.66 -20.58
N LYS A 187 3.40 10.21 -21.75
CA LYS A 187 2.01 10.30 -22.20
C LYS A 187 1.43 8.92 -22.51
N ARG A 188 2.14 8.11 -23.29
CA ARG A 188 1.72 6.74 -23.65
C ARG A 188 1.68 5.84 -22.43
N LEU A 189 2.66 5.98 -21.52
CA LEU A 189 2.67 5.26 -20.26
C LEU A 189 1.42 5.59 -19.43
N ALA A 190 1.09 6.87 -19.26
CA ALA A 190 -0.10 7.28 -18.51
C ALA A 190 -1.37 6.68 -19.13
N GLU A 191 -1.57 6.82 -20.44
CA GLU A 191 -2.73 6.27 -21.15
C GLU A 191 -2.87 4.75 -20.94
N GLN A 192 -1.75 4.01 -21.00
CA GLN A 192 -1.76 2.56 -20.79
C GLN A 192 -2.09 2.20 -19.32
N LEU A 193 -1.48 2.90 -18.35
CA LEU A 193 -1.71 2.61 -16.94
C LEU A 193 -3.15 2.97 -16.52
N ASP A 194 -3.70 4.08 -17.01
CA ASP A 194 -5.09 4.48 -16.75
C ASP A 194 -6.05 3.44 -17.32
N PHE A 195 -5.82 2.96 -18.55
CA PHE A 195 -6.61 1.89 -19.16
C PHE A 195 -6.58 0.60 -18.32
N VAL A 196 -5.42 0.24 -17.76
CA VAL A 196 -5.28 -0.94 -16.89
C VAL A 196 -6.08 -0.77 -15.61
N VAL A 197 -6.04 0.42 -14.97
CA VAL A 197 -6.84 0.72 -13.76
C VAL A 197 -8.34 0.60 -14.07
N GLU A 198 -8.83 1.25 -15.13
CA GLU A 198 -10.24 1.18 -15.52
C GLU A 198 -10.68 -0.27 -15.78
N THR A 199 -9.85 -1.05 -16.47
CA THR A 199 -10.15 -2.44 -16.77
C THR A 199 -10.20 -3.29 -15.51
N ALA A 200 -9.26 -3.11 -14.58
CA ALA A 200 -9.22 -3.84 -13.31
C ALA A 200 -10.45 -3.51 -12.43
N VAL A 201 -10.80 -2.23 -12.32
CA VAL A 201 -12.00 -1.79 -11.57
C VAL A 201 -13.28 -2.37 -12.17
N ASN A 202 -13.42 -2.34 -13.49
CA ASN A 202 -14.59 -2.90 -14.17
C ASN A 202 -14.69 -4.44 -14.04
N GLN A 203 -13.55 -5.12 -13.98
CA GLN A 203 -13.50 -6.59 -13.85
C GLN A 203 -13.87 -7.07 -12.44
N VAL A 204 -13.42 -6.36 -11.41
CA VAL A 204 -13.64 -6.75 -10.00
C VAL A 204 -14.95 -6.17 -9.46
N GLY A 205 -15.36 -5.03 -9.95
CA GLY A 205 -16.43 -4.21 -9.37
C GLY A 205 -15.93 -3.41 -8.17
N VAL A 206 -16.76 -2.50 -7.69
CA VAL A 206 -16.47 -1.62 -6.55
C VAL A 206 -17.46 -1.90 -5.44
N ASP A 207 -16.95 -2.20 -4.24
CA ASP A 207 -17.80 -2.25 -3.05
C ASP A 207 -18.20 -0.82 -2.66
N VAL A 208 -19.47 -0.51 -2.78
CA VAL A 208 -20.04 0.83 -2.55
C VAL A 208 -19.79 1.30 -1.10
N ASN A 209 -19.68 0.37 -0.14
CA ASN A 209 -19.47 0.70 1.27
C ASN A 209 -18.01 1.10 1.57
N THR A 210 -17.07 0.64 0.77
CA THR A 210 -15.64 0.92 0.94
C THR A 210 -15.08 1.90 -0.10
N ALA A 211 -15.86 2.18 -1.14
CA ALA A 211 -15.46 3.11 -2.20
C ALA A 211 -15.39 4.55 -1.69
N LEU A 212 -14.31 5.24 -2.00
CA LEU A 212 -14.22 6.67 -1.78
C LEU A 212 -15.22 7.40 -2.68
N SER A 213 -15.90 8.40 -2.13
CA SER A 213 -16.83 9.25 -2.87
C SER A 213 -16.22 9.92 -4.12
N LEU A 214 -14.90 10.06 -4.17
CA LEU A 214 -14.15 10.57 -5.33
C LEU A 214 -14.24 9.67 -6.57
N ILE A 215 -14.39 8.36 -6.40
CA ILE A 215 -14.59 7.43 -7.52
C ILE A 215 -15.97 7.65 -8.16
N HIS A 216 -16.94 8.11 -7.38
CA HIS A 216 -18.28 8.44 -7.86
C HIS A 216 -18.40 9.81 -8.54
N ILE A 217 -17.46 10.74 -8.30
CA ILE A 217 -17.52 12.12 -8.80
C ILE A 217 -16.85 12.24 -10.17
N SER A 218 -15.90 11.37 -10.51
CA SER A 218 -15.18 11.49 -11.79
C SER A 218 -15.93 11.02 -13.02
N GLU A 219 -17.02 10.24 -12.91
CA GLU A 219 -17.88 9.90 -14.07
C GLU A 219 -19.37 9.73 -13.71
N PRO A 220 -20.11 10.81 -13.48
CA PRO A 220 -21.58 10.71 -13.32
C PRO A 220 -22.31 10.33 -14.62
N THR A 221 -21.62 10.33 -15.77
CA THR A 221 -22.24 10.16 -17.10
C THR A 221 -22.29 8.73 -17.61
N ARG A 222 -21.50 7.79 -17.05
CA ARG A 222 -21.50 6.39 -17.52
C ARG A 222 -22.40 5.44 -16.73
N LEU A 223 -22.76 5.78 -15.49
CA LEU A 223 -23.69 4.98 -14.69
C LEU A 223 -25.17 5.12 -15.11
N GLY A 224 -25.49 6.07 -15.98
CA GLY A 224 -26.85 6.25 -16.50
C GLY A 224 -27.24 5.33 -17.67
N MET A 225 -26.35 4.43 -18.11
CA MET A 225 -26.59 3.56 -19.28
C MET A 225 -26.71 2.07 -18.94
N ILE A 226 -26.80 1.68 -17.68
CA ILE A 226 -27.17 0.31 -17.31
C ILE A 226 -28.52 0.36 -16.59
N SER A 227 -29.53 0.70 -17.36
CA SER A 227 -30.91 0.46 -17.01
C SER A 227 -31.62 0.12 -18.32
N TYR A 228 -31.62 -1.18 -18.66
CA TYR A 228 -32.67 -1.98 -19.29
C TYR A 228 -32.13 -3.36 -19.56
#